data_82d546a8bcfe7a7476a7ef3a738216f2
#
_entry.id   82d546a8bcfe7a7476a7ef3a738216f2
#
_cell.length_a   1.000
_cell.length_b   1.000
_cell.length_c   1.000
_cell.angle_alpha   90.00
_cell.angle_beta   90.00
_cell.angle_gamma   90.00
#
_symmetry.space_group_name_H-M   'P 1'
#
loop_
_entity.id
_entity.type
_entity.pdbx_description
1 polymer ?
#
loop_
_entity_poly.entity_id
_entity_poly.type
_entity_poly.pdbx_seq_one_letter_code
_entity_poly.pdbx_strand_id
1 'polypeptide(L)'
;MDDSSIDPIGLALNTVRKYVASSVAMSSSMVLRPTAECQREETTMPELFIDFITSLDGYGAAEGWPGWWGLEGPEYLAWLEADPDADSTILMGATTYRLMSGFAADGEPGTEALADMEKVVFSNTLAPPLSWGRTRLVAGHAVEAVREMKETGARSMRTMGSLSLCRSLLTAGLVDRFRVVVFPVITGSSGRENIYAGYPDVALEMINSRTFDGRIQLLEYVPTILAGPPGTNEVYA
;
A
#
# COMPACT_ATOMS: atom_id res chain seq x y z
N MET A 1 -40.78 5.71 -4.99
CA MET A 1 -39.80 4.67 -5.38
C MET A 1 -38.60 5.47 -5.88
N ASP A 2 -37.71 5.76 -4.96
CA ASP A 2 -36.51 6.57 -5.17
C ASP A 2 -35.34 5.59 -5.24
N ASP A 3 -34.91 5.32 -6.49
CA ASP A 3 -33.79 4.43 -6.77
C ASP A 3 -32.49 5.26 -6.72
N SER A 4 -32.07 5.61 -5.51
CA SER A 4 -30.75 6.17 -5.27
C SER A 4 -29.74 5.01 -5.14
N SER A 5 -29.50 4.31 -6.25
CA SER A 5 -28.33 3.43 -6.37
C SER A 5 -27.09 4.32 -6.30
N ILE A 6 -26.48 4.40 -5.12
CA ILE A 6 -25.18 5.02 -4.93
C ILE A 6 -24.19 4.24 -5.79
N ASP A 7 -23.68 4.89 -6.82
CA ASP A 7 -22.64 4.33 -7.69
C ASP A 7 -21.37 4.06 -6.88
N PRO A 8 -21.02 2.78 -6.62
CA PRO A 8 -19.83 2.43 -5.85
C PRO A 8 -18.53 2.89 -6.54
N ILE A 9 -18.58 3.16 -7.84
CA ILE A 9 -17.47 3.68 -8.63
C ILE A 9 -17.24 5.17 -8.30
N GLY A 10 -18.31 5.97 -8.19
CA GLY A 10 -18.21 7.39 -7.84
C GLY A 10 -17.64 7.67 -6.46
N LEU A 11 -17.78 6.72 -5.51
CA LEU A 11 -17.21 6.85 -4.16
C LEU A 11 -15.72 6.48 -4.10
N ALA A 12 -15.28 5.48 -4.84
CA ALA A 12 -13.85 5.16 -5.01
C ALA A 12 -13.09 6.33 -5.64
N LEU A 13 -13.74 7.05 -6.57
CA LEU A 13 -13.22 8.24 -7.24
C LEU A 13 -12.91 9.40 -6.27
N ASN A 14 -13.74 9.62 -5.26
CA ASN A 14 -13.49 10.66 -4.25
C ASN A 14 -12.27 10.36 -3.37
N THR A 15 -11.92 9.11 -3.22
CA THR A 15 -10.78 8.66 -2.41
C THR A 15 -9.47 8.91 -3.15
N VAL A 16 -9.39 8.60 -4.43
CA VAL A 16 -8.24 8.91 -5.29
C VAL A 16 -8.10 10.43 -5.48
N ARG A 17 -9.20 11.16 -5.63
CA ARG A 17 -9.22 12.63 -5.72
C ARG A 17 -8.51 13.33 -4.55
N LYS A 18 -8.63 12.80 -3.34
CA LYS A 18 -8.01 13.41 -2.17
C LYS A 18 -6.53 13.03 -2.02
N TYR A 19 -6.16 11.84 -2.48
CA TYR A 19 -4.77 11.36 -2.40
C TYR A 19 -3.79 12.25 -3.16
N VAL A 20 -4.24 13.04 -4.13
CA VAL A 20 -3.36 13.73 -5.09
C VAL A 20 -3.70 15.18 -5.36
N ALA A 21 -4.86 15.68 -4.98
CA ALA A 21 -5.11 17.13 -5.05
C ALA A 21 -4.04 17.97 -4.29
N SER A 22 -3.23 17.32 -3.44
CA SER A 22 -2.12 17.94 -2.69
C SER A 22 -0.81 18.06 -3.46
N SER A 23 -0.55 17.25 -4.48
CA SER A 23 0.77 17.15 -5.12
C SER A 23 1.12 18.31 -6.08
N VAL A 24 0.23 19.25 -6.35
CA VAL A 24 0.42 20.25 -7.44
C VAL A 24 0.89 21.63 -6.99
N ALA A 25 1.08 21.88 -5.71
CA ALA A 25 1.52 23.20 -5.25
C ALA A 25 2.78 23.11 -4.39
N MET A 26 3.94 23.21 -5.00
CA MET A 26 5.09 24.02 -4.59
C MET A 26 6.42 23.47 -5.11
N SER A 27 6.81 23.98 -6.27
CA SER A 27 8.22 23.99 -6.71
C SER A 27 8.84 25.29 -6.20
N SER A 28 10.06 25.16 -5.66
CA SER A 28 11.06 26.19 -5.37
C SER A 28 11.28 26.54 -3.90
N SER A 29 12.21 25.83 -3.29
CA SER A 29 13.11 26.39 -2.29
C SER A 29 14.46 25.71 -2.39
N MET A 30 15.46 26.48 -2.82
CA MET A 30 16.85 26.12 -2.94
C MET A 30 17.46 25.95 -1.54
N VAL A 31 17.76 24.72 -1.15
CA VAL A 31 18.48 24.41 0.09
C VAL A 31 19.94 24.07 -0.26
N LEU A 32 20.84 24.84 0.31
CA LEU A 32 22.29 24.65 0.25
C LEU A 32 22.68 23.26 0.79
N ARG A 33 23.41 22.50 0.00
CA ARG A 33 23.98 21.21 0.40
C ARG A 33 25.19 21.42 1.32
N PRO A 34 25.29 20.71 2.44
CA PRO A 34 26.56 20.55 3.14
C PRO A 34 27.46 19.55 2.40
N THR A 35 28.75 19.77 2.56
CA THR A 35 29.90 19.12 1.95
C THR A 35 29.92 17.59 2.11
N ALA A 36 30.41 16.92 1.08
CA ALA A 36 30.55 15.49 0.93
C ALA A 36 31.36 14.84 2.09
N GLU A 37 30.65 14.12 2.95
CA GLU A 37 31.21 12.97 3.66
C GLU A 37 31.05 11.75 2.76
N CYS A 38 32.14 11.02 2.59
CA CYS A 38 32.19 9.76 1.84
C CYS A 38 31.32 8.73 2.59
N GLN A 39 30.02 8.70 2.30
CA GLN A 39 29.15 7.63 2.72
C GLN A 39 29.49 6.41 1.87
N ARG A 40 30.00 5.36 2.50
CA ARG A 40 29.92 4.02 1.92
C ARG A 40 28.46 3.77 1.63
N GLU A 41 28.11 3.58 0.35
CA GLU A 41 26.84 2.99 -0.04
C GLU A 41 26.82 1.59 0.54
N GLU A 42 26.24 1.44 1.74
CA GLU A 42 25.73 0.14 2.17
C GLU A 42 24.66 -0.21 1.14
N THR A 43 24.95 -1.18 0.32
CA THR A 43 23.96 -1.77 -0.60
C THR A 43 22.93 -2.48 0.27
N THR A 44 21.98 -1.73 0.78
CA THR A 44 20.84 -2.29 1.49
C THR A 44 20.00 -3.08 0.48
N MET A 45 19.70 -4.33 0.81
CA MET A 45 18.80 -5.16 0.00
C MET A 45 17.46 -4.45 -0.16
N PRO A 46 16.84 -4.53 -1.35
CA PRO A 46 15.52 -3.95 -1.56
C PRO A 46 14.51 -4.45 -0.55
N GLU A 47 13.83 -3.53 0.13
CA GLU A 47 12.76 -3.89 1.07
C GLU A 47 11.43 -4.09 0.36
N LEU A 48 10.60 -4.98 0.89
CA LEU A 48 9.22 -5.15 0.49
C LEU A 48 8.30 -4.71 1.63
N PHE A 49 7.44 -3.72 1.35
CA PHE A 49 6.42 -3.31 2.32
C PHE A 49 5.02 -3.74 1.90
N ILE A 50 4.25 -4.22 2.86
CA ILE A 50 2.80 -4.26 2.78
C ILE A 50 2.28 -2.99 3.43
N ASP A 51 1.35 -2.32 2.76
CA ASP A 51 0.80 -1.04 3.18
C ASP A 51 -0.73 -1.09 3.11
N PHE A 52 -1.39 -0.88 4.26
CA PHE A 52 -2.84 -0.91 4.36
C PHE A 52 -3.41 0.32 5.05
N ILE A 53 -4.55 0.75 4.55
CA ILE A 53 -5.48 1.65 5.25
C ILE A 53 -6.64 0.81 5.74
N THR A 54 -7.01 0.92 7.03
CA THR A 54 -8.00 0.04 7.62
C THR A 54 -8.87 0.75 8.67
N SER A 55 -10.06 0.22 8.91
CA SER A 55 -10.83 0.50 10.12
C SER A 55 -10.17 -0.11 11.36
N LEU A 56 -10.59 0.29 12.55
CA LEU A 56 -10.09 -0.26 13.81
C LEU A 56 -10.34 -1.76 13.94
N ASP A 57 -11.40 -2.27 13.33
CA ASP A 57 -11.74 -3.70 13.29
C ASP A 57 -11.18 -4.45 12.08
N GLY A 58 -10.25 -3.84 11.34
CA GLY A 58 -9.40 -4.52 10.35
C GLY A 58 -9.99 -4.66 8.94
N TYR A 59 -10.91 -3.80 8.54
CA TYR A 59 -11.46 -3.82 7.19
C TYR A 59 -10.87 -2.70 6.33
N GLY A 60 -10.45 -3.02 5.11
CA GLY A 60 -9.96 -2.06 4.13
C GLY A 60 -11.06 -1.24 3.45
N ALA A 61 -12.32 -1.71 3.53
CA ALA A 61 -13.49 -1.04 2.99
C ALA A 61 -14.76 -1.38 3.78
N ALA A 62 -15.86 -0.69 3.51
CA ALA A 62 -17.19 -1.03 3.99
C ALA A 62 -18.17 -1.05 2.82
N GLU A 63 -19.36 -1.61 3.03
CA GLU A 63 -20.42 -1.64 2.02
C GLU A 63 -20.76 -0.23 1.54
N GLY A 64 -20.64 0.01 0.24
CA GLY A 64 -20.83 1.33 -0.35
C GLY A 64 -19.76 2.36 0.00
N TRP A 65 -18.64 1.97 0.64
CA TRP A 65 -17.57 2.87 1.01
C TRP A 65 -16.19 2.22 0.83
N PRO A 66 -15.31 2.78 -0.01
CA PRO A 66 -14.04 2.15 -0.39
C PRO A 66 -12.88 2.38 0.60
N GLY A 67 -13.12 2.76 1.82
CA GLY A 67 -12.10 3.12 2.83
C GLY A 67 -11.96 4.63 3.02
N TRP A 68 -10.94 5.05 3.80
CA TRP A 68 -10.63 6.43 4.19
C TRP A 68 -11.68 7.11 5.08
N TRP A 69 -12.88 6.70 5.03
CA TRP A 69 -14.03 7.07 5.88
C TRP A 69 -14.29 8.56 6.06
N GLY A 70 -13.71 9.46 5.20
CA GLY A 70 -13.90 10.91 5.28
C GLY A 70 -13.30 11.55 6.52
N LEU A 71 -12.34 10.90 7.17
CA LEU A 71 -11.72 11.33 8.42
C LEU A 71 -10.28 11.84 8.24
N GLU A 72 -9.81 11.94 7.01
CA GLU A 72 -8.49 12.47 6.67
C GLU A 72 -8.37 13.91 7.17
N GLY A 73 -7.29 14.20 7.87
CA GLY A 73 -6.95 15.53 8.30
C GLY A 73 -5.68 16.05 7.60
N PRO A 74 -5.32 17.33 7.84
CA PRO A 74 -4.19 17.96 7.15
C PRO A 74 -2.84 17.31 7.45
N GLU A 75 -2.61 16.77 8.65
CA GLU A 75 -1.34 16.10 8.98
C GLU A 75 -1.19 14.78 8.23
N TYR A 76 -2.27 13.99 8.13
CA TYR A 76 -2.27 12.75 7.38
C TYR A 76 -2.10 13.00 5.88
N LEU A 77 -2.80 13.97 5.33
CA LEU A 77 -2.68 14.35 3.92
C LEU A 77 -1.28 14.85 3.58
N ALA A 78 -0.66 15.68 4.44
CA ALA A 78 0.70 16.14 4.25
C ALA A 78 1.74 15.00 4.30
N TRP A 79 1.50 13.99 5.16
CA TRP A 79 2.35 12.81 5.20
C TRP A 79 2.25 11.97 3.92
N LEU A 80 1.05 11.81 3.38
CA LEU A 80 0.85 11.13 2.09
C LEU A 80 1.52 11.86 0.93
N GLU A 81 1.44 13.20 0.93
CA GLU A 81 2.05 14.03 -0.10
C GLU A 81 3.59 13.94 -0.07
N ALA A 82 4.17 13.87 1.11
CA ALA A 82 5.61 13.72 1.28
C ALA A 82 6.13 12.37 0.76
N ASP A 83 5.29 11.38 0.64
CA ASP A 83 5.52 9.98 0.23
C ASP A 83 7.00 9.53 0.34
N PRO A 84 7.47 9.17 1.54
CA PRO A 84 8.89 8.83 1.74
C PRO A 84 9.33 7.61 0.91
N ASP A 85 8.37 6.85 0.41
CA ASP A 85 8.57 5.61 -0.36
C ASP A 85 8.25 5.79 -1.87
N ALA A 86 8.19 7.04 -2.36
CA ALA A 86 7.84 7.36 -3.76
C ALA A 86 8.74 6.69 -4.81
N ASP A 87 9.99 6.36 -4.47
CA ASP A 87 10.93 5.68 -5.38
C ASP A 87 10.75 4.14 -5.40
N SER A 88 9.75 3.60 -4.72
CA SER A 88 9.49 2.17 -4.71
C SER A 88 8.76 1.68 -5.98
N THR A 89 8.97 0.40 -6.32
CA THR A 89 8.19 -0.28 -7.36
C THR A 89 6.84 -0.72 -6.77
N ILE A 90 5.74 -0.38 -7.45
CA ILE A 90 4.39 -0.75 -7.00
C ILE A 90 4.07 -2.17 -7.46
N LEU A 91 3.67 -3.03 -6.52
CA LEU A 91 3.21 -4.38 -6.78
C LEU A 91 1.69 -4.46 -6.65
N MET A 92 1.01 -5.06 -7.63
CA MET A 92 -0.44 -5.20 -7.57
C MET A 92 -0.95 -6.46 -8.28
N GLY A 93 -2.15 -6.90 -7.90
CA GLY A 93 -2.88 -7.95 -8.62
C GLY A 93 -3.74 -7.38 -9.75
N ALA A 94 -4.30 -8.29 -10.57
CA ALA A 94 -5.11 -7.90 -11.74
C ALA A 94 -6.35 -7.04 -11.40
N THR A 95 -7.02 -7.31 -10.28
CA THR A 95 -8.21 -6.54 -9.88
C THR A 95 -7.85 -5.09 -9.56
N THR A 96 -6.81 -4.90 -8.75
CA THR A 96 -6.29 -3.57 -8.42
C THR A 96 -5.80 -2.84 -9.69
N TYR A 97 -5.10 -3.55 -10.58
CA TYR A 97 -4.67 -2.96 -11.85
C TYR A 97 -5.83 -2.45 -12.68
N ARG A 98 -6.89 -3.26 -12.87
CA ARG A 98 -8.06 -2.84 -13.68
C ARG A 98 -8.73 -1.59 -13.09
N LEU A 99 -8.89 -1.56 -11.77
CA LEU A 99 -9.47 -0.43 -11.07
C LEU A 99 -8.62 0.83 -11.26
N MET A 100 -7.33 0.75 -10.94
CA MET A 100 -6.42 1.90 -10.96
C MET A 100 -6.12 2.39 -12.39
N SER A 101 -6.00 1.48 -13.35
CA SER A 101 -5.83 1.87 -14.76
C SER A 101 -7.08 2.51 -15.36
N GLY A 102 -8.28 2.16 -14.88
CA GLY A 102 -9.52 2.84 -15.20
C GLY A 102 -9.51 4.28 -14.69
N PHE A 103 -9.18 4.48 -13.42
CA PHE A 103 -9.05 5.81 -12.84
C PHE A 103 -8.03 6.68 -13.58
N ALA A 104 -6.87 6.09 -13.94
CA ALA A 104 -5.85 6.80 -14.72
C ALA A 104 -6.36 7.19 -16.13
N ALA A 105 -7.13 6.34 -16.78
CA ALA A 105 -7.73 6.62 -18.08
C ALA A 105 -8.78 7.73 -18.02
N ASP A 106 -9.52 7.81 -16.92
CA ASP A 106 -10.53 8.83 -16.67
C ASP A 106 -9.92 10.16 -16.18
N GLY A 107 -8.60 10.22 -16.02
CA GLY A 107 -7.87 11.43 -15.55
C GLY A 107 -8.20 11.79 -14.11
N GLU A 108 -8.50 10.78 -13.29
CA GLU A 108 -8.80 11.01 -11.86
C GLU A 108 -7.59 11.58 -11.14
N PRO A 109 -7.78 12.67 -10.39
CA PRO A 109 -6.70 13.28 -9.60
C PRO A 109 -6.02 12.23 -8.74
N GLY A 110 -4.67 12.16 -8.84
CA GLY A 110 -3.91 11.25 -8.07
C GLY A 110 -3.27 10.12 -8.81
N THR A 111 -3.80 9.84 -9.92
CA THR A 111 -3.23 8.85 -10.80
C THR A 111 -1.97 9.35 -11.50
N GLU A 112 -1.78 10.66 -11.60
CA GLU A 112 -0.61 11.28 -12.22
C GLU A 112 0.68 10.93 -11.46
N ALA A 113 0.68 11.02 -10.12
CA ALA A 113 1.85 10.66 -9.32
C ALA A 113 2.23 9.19 -9.49
N LEU A 114 1.23 8.31 -9.66
CA LEU A 114 1.44 6.89 -9.90
C LEU A 114 1.83 6.58 -11.35
N ALA A 115 1.55 7.46 -12.30
CA ALA A 115 1.83 7.24 -13.72
C ALA A 115 3.33 7.07 -13.97
N ASP A 116 4.18 7.84 -13.28
CA ASP A 116 5.62 7.84 -13.44
C ASP A 116 6.33 6.75 -12.62
N MET A 117 5.63 6.11 -11.68
CA MET A 117 6.20 5.02 -10.88
C MET A 117 6.25 3.71 -11.68
N GLU A 118 7.25 2.89 -11.39
CA GLU A 118 7.31 1.54 -11.93
C GLU A 118 6.26 0.63 -11.26
N LYS A 119 5.56 -0.13 -12.07
CA LYS A 119 4.48 -1.01 -11.64
C LYS A 119 4.70 -2.44 -12.14
N VAL A 120 4.46 -3.41 -11.26
CA VAL A 120 4.45 -4.83 -11.61
C VAL A 120 3.07 -5.40 -11.27
N VAL A 121 2.44 -5.97 -12.28
CA VAL A 121 1.12 -6.60 -12.15
C VAL A 121 1.26 -8.11 -12.25
N PHE A 122 0.81 -8.80 -11.23
CA PHE A 122 0.78 -10.26 -11.20
C PHE A 122 -0.58 -10.77 -11.68
N SER A 123 -0.59 -11.44 -12.83
CA SER A 123 -1.84 -11.94 -13.40
C SER A 123 -1.62 -13.02 -14.47
N ASN A 124 -2.45 -14.05 -14.41
CA ASN A 124 -2.57 -15.07 -15.47
C ASN A 124 -3.73 -14.81 -16.43
N THR A 125 -4.50 -13.72 -16.23
CA THR A 125 -5.71 -13.42 -17.00
C THR A 125 -5.63 -12.13 -17.81
N LEU A 126 -4.64 -11.29 -17.53
CA LEU A 126 -4.36 -10.09 -18.32
C LEU A 126 -3.43 -10.45 -19.49
N ALA A 127 -3.55 -9.73 -20.58
CA ALA A 127 -2.68 -9.84 -21.74
C ALA A 127 -1.98 -8.50 -22.03
N PRO A 128 -0.69 -8.51 -22.44
CA PRO A 128 0.00 -7.31 -22.87
C PRO A 128 -0.49 -6.86 -24.27
N PRO A 129 -0.35 -5.55 -24.61
CA PRO A 129 0.21 -4.51 -23.77
C PRO A 129 -0.79 -4.02 -22.71
N LEU A 130 -0.27 -3.67 -21.54
CA LEU A 130 -1.07 -3.02 -20.51
C LEU A 130 -1.21 -1.50 -20.80
N SER A 131 -2.40 -0.94 -20.58
CA SER A 131 -2.72 0.45 -20.94
C SER A 131 -2.08 1.50 -20.04
N TRP A 132 -1.82 1.15 -18.76
CA TRP A 132 -1.21 2.08 -17.81
C TRP A 132 0.32 2.07 -17.97
N GLY A 133 0.91 3.24 -18.19
CA GLY A 133 2.33 3.39 -18.48
C GLY A 133 3.24 2.83 -17.39
N ARG A 134 4.48 2.47 -17.75
CA ARG A 134 5.51 1.91 -16.87
C ARG A 134 5.04 0.67 -16.08
N THR A 135 4.20 -0.15 -16.70
CA THR A 135 3.63 -1.34 -16.09
C THR A 135 4.15 -2.61 -16.78
N ARG A 136 4.76 -3.49 -16.00
CA ARG A 136 5.20 -4.81 -16.42
C ARG A 136 4.21 -5.87 -15.94
N LEU A 137 3.76 -6.73 -16.86
CA LEU A 137 2.95 -7.91 -16.52
C LEU A 137 3.87 -9.09 -16.20
N VAL A 138 3.59 -9.75 -15.10
CA VAL A 138 4.22 -11.02 -14.70
C VAL A 138 3.14 -12.07 -14.59
N ALA A 139 3.19 -13.07 -15.47
CA ALA A 139 2.37 -14.27 -15.39
C ALA A 139 3.06 -15.32 -14.52
N GLY A 140 2.27 -16.15 -13.83
CA GLY A 140 2.79 -17.25 -13.01
C GLY A 140 2.93 -16.93 -11.54
N HIS A 141 4.03 -17.34 -10.92
CA HIS A 141 4.22 -17.34 -9.48
C HIS A 141 4.75 -16.00 -8.96
N ALA A 142 3.88 -15.20 -8.36
CA ALA A 142 4.23 -13.88 -7.83
C ALA A 142 5.34 -13.95 -6.76
N VAL A 143 5.32 -14.97 -5.91
CA VAL A 143 6.29 -15.16 -4.82
C VAL A 143 7.71 -15.33 -5.36
N GLU A 144 7.90 -16.17 -6.35
CA GLU A 144 9.20 -16.42 -6.99
C GLU A 144 9.71 -15.14 -7.69
N ALA A 145 8.84 -14.46 -8.41
CA ALA A 145 9.21 -13.23 -9.10
C ALA A 145 9.61 -12.12 -8.12
N VAL A 146 8.91 -11.97 -7.00
CA VAL A 146 9.26 -10.99 -5.97
C VAL A 146 10.57 -11.36 -5.26
N ARG A 147 10.82 -12.66 -5.02
CA ARG A 147 12.10 -13.13 -4.48
C ARG A 147 13.26 -12.75 -5.41
N GLU A 148 13.15 -13.02 -6.70
CA GLU A 148 14.13 -12.62 -7.69
C GLU A 148 14.33 -11.09 -7.72
N MET A 149 13.24 -10.31 -7.64
CA MET A 149 13.31 -8.86 -7.58
C MET A 149 14.04 -8.35 -6.31
N LYS A 150 13.90 -9.03 -5.17
CA LYS A 150 14.66 -8.70 -3.95
C LYS A 150 16.14 -9.02 -4.10
N GLU A 151 16.49 -10.10 -4.78
CA GLU A 151 17.88 -10.53 -4.95
C GLU A 151 18.64 -9.70 -6.01
N THR A 152 17.94 -9.27 -7.06
CA THR A 152 18.58 -8.65 -8.24
C THR A 152 18.21 -7.18 -8.43
N GLY A 153 17.18 -6.71 -7.77
CA GLY A 153 16.66 -5.36 -7.90
C GLY A 153 17.49 -4.31 -7.14
N ALA A 154 17.31 -3.06 -7.55
CA ALA A 154 17.93 -1.89 -6.90
C ALA A 154 16.92 -1.03 -6.13
N ARG A 155 15.64 -1.32 -6.25
CA ARG A 155 14.56 -0.52 -5.65
C ARG A 155 13.71 -1.34 -4.71
N SER A 156 13.33 -0.74 -3.61
CA SER A 156 12.33 -1.28 -2.71
C SER A 156 10.97 -1.42 -3.41
N MET A 157 10.11 -2.24 -2.86
CA MET A 157 8.81 -2.59 -3.43
C MET A 157 7.71 -2.33 -2.40
N ARG A 158 6.55 -1.84 -2.85
CA ARG A 158 5.36 -1.72 -2.00
C ARG A 158 4.13 -2.29 -2.68
N THR A 159 3.25 -2.90 -1.90
CA THR A 159 1.99 -3.40 -2.44
C THR A 159 0.93 -2.28 -2.49
N MET A 160 0.13 -2.29 -3.55
CA MET A 160 -1.10 -1.49 -3.65
C MET A 160 -2.35 -2.39 -3.59
N GLY A 161 -2.25 -3.54 -2.93
CA GLY A 161 -3.22 -4.64 -3.00
C GLY A 161 -2.87 -5.58 -4.17
N SER A 162 -3.48 -6.69 -4.32
CA SER A 162 -4.66 -7.25 -3.67
C SER A 162 -4.31 -7.94 -2.35
N LEU A 163 -5.34 -8.22 -1.51
CA LEU A 163 -5.16 -8.95 -0.25
C LEU A 163 -4.54 -10.34 -0.46
N SER A 164 -4.91 -11.02 -1.54
CA SER A 164 -4.34 -12.33 -1.89
C SER A 164 -2.85 -12.27 -2.20
N LEU A 165 -2.40 -11.23 -2.91
CA LEU A 165 -0.97 -11.00 -3.17
C LEU A 165 -0.23 -10.75 -1.86
N CYS A 166 -0.69 -9.80 -1.05
CA CYS A 166 -0.10 -9.47 0.25
C CYS A 166 0.03 -10.69 1.16
N ARG A 167 -1.03 -11.51 1.25
CA ARG A 167 -1.02 -12.76 2.01
C ARG A 167 0.01 -13.74 1.51
N SER A 168 0.10 -13.95 0.19
CA SER A 168 1.08 -14.88 -0.38
C SER A 168 2.52 -14.44 -0.11
N LEU A 169 2.80 -13.14 -0.22
CA LEU A 169 4.13 -12.57 0.02
C LEU A 169 4.51 -12.66 1.51
N LEU A 170 3.58 -12.36 2.42
CA LEU A 170 3.81 -12.49 3.86
C LEU A 170 4.01 -13.94 4.25
N THR A 171 3.16 -14.86 3.79
CA THR A 171 3.30 -16.31 4.05
C THR A 171 4.64 -16.88 3.55
N ALA A 172 5.18 -16.30 2.48
CA ALA A 172 6.50 -16.69 1.95
C ALA A 172 7.70 -16.07 2.70
N GLY A 173 7.46 -15.25 3.74
CA GLY A 173 8.52 -14.59 4.51
C GLY A 173 9.28 -13.53 3.72
N LEU A 174 8.67 -12.93 2.72
CA LEU A 174 9.32 -11.94 1.85
C LEU A 174 9.13 -10.49 2.31
N VAL A 175 8.22 -10.27 3.26
CA VAL A 175 7.83 -8.94 3.73
C VAL A 175 8.78 -8.46 4.82
N ASP A 176 9.41 -7.31 4.59
CA ASP A 176 10.34 -6.68 5.53
C ASP A 176 9.62 -5.69 6.44
N ARG A 177 8.61 -4.98 5.90
CA ARG A 177 7.79 -4.04 6.68
C ARG A 177 6.29 -4.27 6.45
N PHE A 178 5.53 -4.23 7.52
CA PHE A 178 4.08 -4.28 7.53
C PHE A 178 3.54 -2.99 8.12
N ARG A 179 2.99 -2.13 7.27
CA ARG A 179 2.48 -0.82 7.65
C ARG A 179 0.97 -0.79 7.60
N VAL A 180 0.37 -0.24 8.65
CA VAL A 180 -1.08 -0.11 8.75
C VAL A 180 -1.42 1.30 9.21
N VAL A 181 -2.29 1.97 8.46
CA VAL A 181 -2.91 3.22 8.87
C VAL A 181 -4.32 2.91 9.36
N VAL A 182 -4.53 3.04 10.67
CA VAL A 182 -5.78 2.71 11.34
C VAL A 182 -6.63 3.96 11.52
N PHE A 183 -7.79 3.97 10.90
CA PHE A 183 -8.81 4.99 11.10
C PHE A 183 -9.71 4.67 12.28
N PRO A 184 -10.15 5.67 13.05
CA PRO A 184 -10.94 5.48 14.28
C PRO A 184 -12.40 5.17 13.98
N VAL A 185 -12.66 4.12 13.22
CA VAL A 185 -14.00 3.63 12.86
C VAL A 185 -14.10 2.13 13.08
N ILE A 186 -15.28 1.67 13.40
CA ILE A 186 -15.66 0.25 13.42
C ILE A 186 -16.73 0.06 12.38
N THR A 187 -16.48 -0.80 11.39
CA THR A 187 -17.41 -1.07 10.31
C THR A 187 -18.36 -2.23 10.61
N GLY A 188 -17.94 -3.15 11.45
CA GLY A 188 -18.78 -4.26 11.91
C GLY A 188 -19.36 -5.08 10.75
N SER A 189 -20.69 -5.18 10.69
CA SER A 189 -21.38 -6.00 9.67
C SER A 189 -21.28 -5.43 8.24
N SER A 190 -21.04 -4.14 8.09
CA SER A 190 -20.83 -3.52 6.79
C SER A 190 -19.39 -3.66 6.27
N GLY A 191 -18.46 -4.11 7.11
CA GLY A 191 -17.05 -4.28 6.75
C GLY A 191 -16.84 -5.19 5.54
N ARG A 192 -15.92 -4.78 4.67
CA ARG A 192 -15.48 -5.52 3.48
C ARG A 192 -13.96 -5.54 3.45
N GLU A 193 -13.40 -6.57 2.82
CA GLU A 193 -11.96 -6.71 2.66
C GLU A 193 -11.20 -6.73 4.00
N ASN A 194 -11.47 -7.75 4.83
CA ASN A 194 -10.71 -7.95 6.08
C ASN A 194 -9.23 -8.16 5.73
N ILE A 195 -8.37 -7.21 6.11
CA ILE A 195 -6.95 -7.19 5.74
C ILE A 195 -6.15 -8.31 6.41
N TYR A 196 -6.63 -8.86 7.53
CA TYR A 196 -5.95 -9.92 8.28
C TYR A 196 -6.44 -11.33 7.92
N ALA A 197 -7.46 -11.46 7.06
CA ALA A 197 -8.05 -12.75 6.76
C ALA A 197 -7.08 -13.70 6.05
N GLY A 198 -6.86 -14.87 6.67
CA GLY A 198 -6.09 -15.97 6.09
C GLY A 198 -4.58 -15.78 6.10
N TYR A 199 -4.05 -14.87 6.91
CA TYR A 199 -2.63 -14.84 7.25
C TYR A 199 -2.25 -16.00 8.17
N PRO A 200 -0.98 -16.45 8.16
CA PRO A 200 -0.46 -17.31 9.21
C PRO A 200 -0.38 -16.53 10.54
N ASP A 201 -0.03 -17.22 11.61
CA ASP A 201 0.33 -16.57 12.86
C ASP A 201 1.64 -15.77 12.66
N VAL A 202 1.64 -14.49 13.03
CA VAL A 202 2.74 -13.56 12.81
C VAL A 202 3.00 -12.75 14.07
N ALA A 203 4.25 -12.71 14.50
CA ALA A 203 4.71 -11.72 15.48
C ALA A 203 5.06 -10.42 14.77
N LEU A 204 4.72 -9.30 15.38
CA LEU A 204 4.94 -7.97 14.83
C LEU A 204 5.80 -7.15 15.80
N GLU A 205 7.06 -6.90 15.43
CA GLU A 205 7.95 -6.00 16.17
C GLU A 205 7.70 -4.57 15.70
N MET A 206 7.23 -3.71 16.60
CA MET A 206 6.95 -2.31 16.25
C MET A 206 8.24 -1.53 16.07
N ILE A 207 8.40 -0.93 14.90
CA ILE A 207 9.56 -0.08 14.55
C ILE A 207 9.20 1.41 14.48
N ASN A 208 7.93 1.73 14.23
CA ASN A 208 7.47 3.11 14.18
C ASN A 208 5.98 3.21 14.55
N SER A 209 5.61 4.33 15.17
CA SER A 209 4.21 4.69 15.37
C SER A 209 4.03 6.20 15.34
N ARG A 210 2.94 6.67 14.72
CA ARG A 210 2.61 8.09 14.64
C ARG A 210 1.10 8.29 14.70
N THR A 211 0.69 9.32 15.41
CA THR A 211 -0.70 9.81 15.40
C THR A 211 -0.81 11.03 14.49
N PHE A 212 -1.76 11.02 13.57
CA PHE A 212 -2.11 12.16 12.75
C PHE A 212 -3.45 12.75 13.18
N ASP A 213 -3.55 14.06 13.14
CA ASP A 213 -4.79 14.81 13.43
C ASP A 213 -5.45 14.42 14.76
N GLY A 214 -4.63 13.93 15.71
CA GLY A 214 -5.08 13.45 17.02
C GLY A 214 -5.96 12.18 16.98
N ARG A 215 -6.05 11.45 15.87
CA ARG A 215 -7.03 10.36 15.70
C ARG A 215 -6.61 9.19 14.80
N ILE A 216 -5.87 9.42 13.73
CA ILE A 216 -5.43 8.36 12.80
C ILE A 216 -4.09 7.81 13.29
N GLN A 217 -3.94 6.50 13.35
CA GLN A 217 -2.72 5.83 13.80
C GLN A 217 -1.97 5.22 12.62
N LEU A 218 -0.72 5.62 12.43
CA LEU A 218 0.25 4.88 11.60
C LEU A 218 1.01 3.93 12.51
N LEU A 219 1.07 2.67 12.13
CA LEU A 219 1.81 1.62 12.83
C LEU A 219 2.67 0.88 11.81
N GLU A 220 3.97 0.76 12.07
CA GLU A 220 4.90 0.02 11.22
C GLU A 220 5.61 -1.06 12.03
N TYR A 221 5.71 -2.23 11.43
CA TYR A 221 6.24 -3.43 12.07
C TYR A 221 7.19 -4.20 11.15
N VAL A 222 8.13 -4.92 11.78
CA VAL A 222 8.83 -6.05 11.15
C VAL A 222 8.03 -7.32 11.45
N PRO A 223 7.51 -8.02 10.44
CA PRO A 223 6.74 -9.25 10.66
C PRO A 223 7.67 -10.47 10.76
N THR A 224 7.37 -11.38 11.69
CA THR A 224 8.01 -12.70 11.80
C THR A 224 6.94 -13.77 11.81
N ILE A 225 7.02 -14.72 10.87
CA ILE A 225 6.07 -15.84 10.81
C ILE A 225 6.35 -16.79 11.97
N LEU A 226 5.30 -17.15 12.70
CA LEU A 226 5.38 -18.08 13.82
C LEU A 226 5.15 -19.53 13.36
N ALA A 227 5.78 -20.47 14.03
CA ALA A 227 5.57 -21.91 13.79
C ALA A 227 4.26 -22.44 14.40
N GLY A 228 3.52 -21.62 15.15
CA GLY A 228 2.25 -21.96 15.80
C GLY A 228 1.61 -20.74 16.45
N PRO A 229 0.51 -20.91 17.19
CA PRO A 229 -0.25 -19.81 17.78
C PRO A 229 0.63 -18.87 18.65
N PRO A 230 0.34 -17.56 18.64
CA PRO A 230 1.03 -16.60 19.50
C PRO A 230 1.02 -17.04 20.98
N GLY A 231 2.13 -16.83 21.67
CA GLY A 231 2.32 -17.25 23.06
C GLY A 231 2.80 -18.69 23.24
N THR A 232 2.88 -19.50 22.19
CA THR A 232 3.52 -20.83 22.22
C THR A 232 4.98 -20.80 21.76
N ASN A 233 5.46 -19.66 21.26
CA ASN A 233 6.80 -19.44 20.77
C ASN A 233 7.57 -18.50 21.72
N GLU A 234 8.87 -18.73 21.90
CA GLU A 234 9.76 -17.90 22.76
C GLU A 234 10.11 -16.52 22.15
N VAL A 235 9.41 -16.09 21.11
CA VAL A 235 9.72 -14.86 20.35
C VAL A 235 9.58 -13.58 21.21
N TYR A 236 8.96 -13.67 22.38
CA TYR A 236 8.76 -12.55 23.31
C TYR A 236 9.53 -12.70 24.63
N ALA A 237 10.52 -13.57 24.72
CA ALA A 237 11.35 -13.74 25.91
C ALA A 237 12.55 -12.79 25.93
#